data_15b02580f93d1e639e58c269684aca97
#
_entry.id   15b02580f93d1e639e58c269684aca97
#
_cell.length_a   1.000
_cell.length_b   1.000
_cell.length_c   1.000
_cell.angle_alpha   90.00
_cell.angle_beta   90.00
_cell.angle_gamma   90.00
#
_symmetry.space_group_name_H-M   'P 1'
#
loop_
_entity.id
_entity.type
_entity.pdbx_description
1 polymer ?
#
loop_
_entity_poly.entity_id
_entity_poly.type
_entity_poly.pdbx_seq_one_letter_code
_entity_poly.pdbx_strand_id
1 'polypeptide(L)'
;MVLARTIHVFIKLIPVILALKKDRILWISKEGKDIDEKRFRRNAQRILNTCISLGPVFIKFGQWLSSRADILPQPYLEELSKLQDSVPAVPFEKVRPIIERDIGKIEEKFDDLDQNSLSGASLGQVHLATKNGQQVIVKVKRPGIEKQVEKDLKVLMKIIPFAMKFVDPNLRLSIIPIMKQFVESIHEEMDYSKESENLKKIKKNMEPYDNVVIPEVHDDYSTKNVLTMEYIPGIKVTNIEELDKKGIDRQKLVIDVHKVFFTMLLRHSIFHADPHPGNISVRDDGTLILYDFGMIGRLNNETRLRLVRLYLALVEKNPPRTVNAMDELGMLAPDFNREVIERGINMSIKSMYGKKPDEMEVEALMALANKTMSKFPFKLPKHLALYLRMSTIIEGIYHTHKVDFKFIKVLRLSLIHISEPTRPRLRSY
;
A
#
# COMPACT_ATOMS: atom_id res chain seq x y z
N MET A 1 34.11 4.44 0.47
CA MET A 1 32.92 3.57 0.15
C MET A 1 31.60 4.34 -0.03
N VAL A 2 31.21 5.27 0.87
CA VAL A 2 29.97 6.05 0.72
C VAL A 2 30.03 7.00 -0.48
N LEU A 3 31.15 7.70 -0.72
CA LEU A 3 31.29 8.62 -1.84
C LEU A 3 31.12 7.95 -3.20
N ALA A 4 31.79 6.82 -3.43
CA ALA A 4 31.65 6.06 -4.67
C ALA A 4 30.18 5.60 -4.90
N ARG A 5 29.49 5.16 -3.84
CA ARG A 5 28.06 4.79 -3.90
C ARG A 5 27.19 6.01 -4.22
N THR A 6 27.49 7.18 -3.60
CA THR A 6 26.78 8.43 -3.88
C THR A 6 26.91 8.83 -5.36
N ILE A 7 28.12 8.80 -5.89
CA ILE A 7 28.37 9.13 -7.31
C ILE A 7 27.61 8.16 -8.23
N HIS A 8 27.68 6.85 -7.96
CA HIS A 8 26.98 5.82 -8.73
C HIS A 8 25.46 6.04 -8.75
N VAL A 9 24.87 6.29 -7.58
CA VAL A 9 23.42 6.54 -7.44
C VAL A 9 23.06 7.85 -8.15
N PHE A 10 23.87 8.89 -8.00
CA PHE A 10 23.65 10.19 -8.65
C PHE A 10 23.62 10.07 -10.17
N ILE A 11 24.62 9.39 -10.79
CA ILE A 11 24.69 9.18 -12.23
C ILE A 11 23.44 8.43 -12.74
N LYS A 12 22.93 7.45 -12.00
CA LYS A 12 21.73 6.70 -12.40
C LYS A 12 20.42 7.45 -12.20
N LEU A 13 20.29 8.25 -11.12
CA LEU A 13 19.03 8.93 -10.79
C LEU A 13 18.82 10.24 -11.53
N ILE A 14 19.87 11.02 -11.82
CA ILE A 14 19.71 12.34 -12.43
C ILE A 14 18.98 12.30 -13.79
N PRO A 15 19.34 11.42 -14.75
CA PRO A 15 18.63 11.37 -16.02
C PRO A 15 17.15 11.02 -15.86
N VAL A 16 16.85 10.19 -14.88
CA VAL A 16 15.51 9.73 -14.56
C VAL A 16 14.67 10.87 -13.95
N ILE A 17 15.25 11.63 -13.01
CA ILE A 17 14.60 12.79 -12.38
C ILE A 17 14.31 13.88 -13.42
N LEU A 18 15.25 14.13 -14.34
CA LEU A 18 15.05 15.12 -15.41
C LEU A 18 13.96 14.71 -16.40
N ALA A 19 13.89 13.42 -16.75
CA ALA A 19 12.82 12.88 -17.59
C ALA A 19 11.46 13.00 -16.91
N LEU A 20 11.37 12.60 -15.64
CA LEU A 20 10.15 12.75 -14.85
C LEU A 20 9.68 14.19 -14.73
N LYS A 21 10.61 15.14 -14.51
CA LYS A 21 10.28 16.57 -14.47
C LYS A 21 9.62 17.04 -15.77
N LYS A 22 10.22 16.70 -16.93
CA LYS A 22 9.67 17.07 -18.25
C LYS A 22 8.28 16.47 -18.46
N ASP A 23 8.12 15.19 -18.15
CA ASP A 23 6.85 14.49 -18.33
C ASP A 23 5.78 15.02 -17.38
N ARG A 24 6.13 15.34 -16.13
CA ARG A 24 5.20 15.93 -15.17
C ARG A 24 4.71 17.32 -15.61
N ILE A 25 5.60 18.17 -16.13
CA ILE A 25 5.21 19.49 -16.68
C ILE A 25 4.23 19.30 -17.85
N LEU A 26 4.52 18.37 -18.76
CA LEU A 26 3.62 18.05 -19.87
C LEU A 26 2.28 17.47 -19.39
N TRP A 27 2.30 16.60 -18.39
CA TRP A 27 1.09 16.02 -17.80
C TRP A 27 0.18 17.10 -17.23
N ILE A 28 0.74 18.02 -16.43
CA ILE A 28 -0.02 19.14 -15.84
C ILE A 28 -0.53 20.09 -16.91
N SER A 29 0.32 20.47 -17.88
CA SER A 29 -0.06 21.45 -18.93
C SER A 29 -1.12 20.92 -19.87
N LYS A 30 -1.23 19.61 -20.04
CA LYS A 30 -2.21 18.95 -20.92
C LYS A 30 -3.33 18.25 -20.14
N GLU A 31 -3.42 18.44 -18.84
CA GLU A 31 -4.41 17.79 -17.97
C GLU A 31 -4.47 16.26 -18.13
N GLY A 32 -3.34 15.63 -18.47
CA GLY A 32 -3.27 14.20 -18.77
C GLY A 32 -3.87 13.79 -20.12
N LYS A 33 -4.34 14.73 -20.94
CA LYS A 33 -4.91 14.48 -22.27
C LYS A 33 -3.83 14.67 -23.35
N ASP A 34 -3.99 13.99 -24.48
CA ASP A 34 -3.08 14.11 -25.66
C ASP A 34 -1.59 14.01 -25.30
N ILE A 35 -1.26 13.10 -24.40
CA ILE A 35 0.12 12.79 -24.02
C ILE A 35 0.68 11.66 -24.88
N ASP A 36 1.99 11.67 -25.12
CA ASP A 36 2.70 10.51 -25.68
C ASP A 36 2.83 9.41 -24.61
N GLU A 37 1.80 8.60 -24.47
CA GLU A 37 1.77 7.53 -23.45
C GLU A 37 2.95 6.56 -23.59
N LYS A 38 3.38 6.25 -24.82
CA LYS A 38 4.55 5.38 -25.06
C LYS A 38 5.82 5.98 -24.47
N ARG A 39 6.00 7.27 -24.60
CA ARG A 39 7.14 8.00 -24.00
C ARG A 39 7.06 7.96 -22.47
N PHE A 40 5.89 8.22 -21.88
CA PHE A 40 5.70 8.20 -20.43
C PHE A 40 5.97 6.81 -19.87
N ARG A 41 5.42 5.75 -20.46
CA ARG A 41 5.68 4.36 -20.06
C ARG A 41 7.15 3.99 -20.19
N ARG A 42 7.82 4.36 -21.27
CA ARG A 42 9.25 4.12 -21.44
C ARG A 42 10.11 4.80 -20.38
N ASN A 43 9.78 6.04 -20.00
CA ASN A 43 10.50 6.76 -18.95
C ASN A 43 10.19 6.17 -17.56
N ALA A 44 8.96 5.78 -17.31
CA ALA A 44 8.57 5.07 -16.09
C ALA A 44 9.29 3.73 -15.95
N GLN A 45 9.41 2.94 -17.05
CA GLN A 45 10.18 1.70 -17.10
C GLN A 45 11.67 1.92 -16.79
N ARG A 46 12.24 3.06 -17.23
CA ARG A 46 13.62 3.43 -16.88
C ARG A 46 13.78 3.67 -15.38
N ILE A 47 12.79 4.31 -14.73
CA ILE A 47 12.79 4.49 -13.26
C ILE A 47 12.74 3.15 -12.59
N LEU A 48 11.80 2.27 -12.97
CA LEU A 48 11.65 0.93 -12.44
C LEU A 48 12.98 0.16 -12.53
N ASN A 49 13.60 0.08 -13.70
CA ASN A 49 14.86 -0.62 -13.91
C ASN A 49 16.02 0.02 -13.10
N THR A 50 16.00 1.34 -12.94
CA THR A 50 16.97 2.05 -12.10
C THR A 50 16.81 1.66 -10.63
N CYS A 51 15.58 1.63 -10.11
CA CYS A 51 15.30 1.20 -8.74
C CYS A 51 15.79 -0.24 -8.51
N ILE A 52 15.47 -1.17 -9.41
CA ILE A 52 15.93 -2.56 -9.33
C ILE A 52 17.46 -2.63 -9.29
N SER A 53 18.14 -1.91 -10.20
CA SER A 53 19.61 -1.92 -10.31
C SER A 53 20.33 -1.28 -9.11
N LEU A 54 19.67 -0.38 -8.39
CA LEU A 54 20.20 0.28 -7.20
C LEU A 54 19.99 -0.52 -5.92
N GLY A 55 19.05 -1.46 -5.93
CA GLY A 55 18.85 -2.42 -4.84
C GLY A 55 17.72 -2.08 -3.87
N PRO A 56 17.64 -2.80 -2.73
CA PRO A 56 16.46 -2.88 -1.87
C PRO A 56 15.84 -1.56 -1.45
N VAL A 57 16.64 -0.60 -1.01
CA VAL A 57 16.14 0.72 -0.56
C VAL A 57 15.46 1.48 -1.70
N PHE A 58 16.01 1.40 -2.91
CA PHE A 58 15.48 2.09 -4.08
C PHE A 58 14.25 1.36 -4.64
N ILE A 59 14.20 0.03 -4.54
CA ILE A 59 12.99 -0.76 -4.83
C ILE A 59 11.85 -0.31 -3.91
N LYS A 60 12.08 -0.27 -2.60
CA LYS A 60 11.11 0.21 -1.61
C LYS A 60 10.71 1.68 -1.85
N PHE A 61 11.67 2.51 -2.22
CA PHE A 61 11.38 3.91 -2.57
C PHE A 61 10.48 4.01 -3.80
N GLY A 62 10.73 3.21 -4.83
CA GLY A 62 9.88 3.13 -6.02
C GLY A 62 8.47 2.60 -5.71
N GLN A 63 8.36 1.54 -4.89
CA GLN A 63 7.08 1.02 -4.40
C GLN A 63 6.32 2.09 -3.62
N TRP A 64 7.00 2.81 -2.75
CA TRP A 64 6.40 3.89 -1.98
C TRP A 64 5.94 5.05 -2.89
N LEU A 65 6.74 5.42 -3.89
CA LEU A 65 6.36 6.43 -4.89
C LEU A 65 5.17 5.99 -5.75
N SER A 66 5.00 4.69 -6.03
CA SER A 66 3.88 4.18 -6.84
C SER A 66 2.50 4.44 -6.21
N SER A 67 2.45 4.73 -4.91
CA SER A 67 1.22 5.10 -4.21
C SER A 67 0.96 6.63 -4.14
N ARG A 68 1.81 7.44 -4.77
CA ARG A 68 1.81 8.89 -4.64
C ARG A 68 1.32 9.58 -5.92
N ALA A 69 0.01 9.52 -6.16
CA ALA A 69 -0.64 10.19 -7.30
C ALA A 69 -0.50 11.73 -7.29
N ASP A 70 -0.20 12.31 -6.13
CA ASP A 70 0.11 13.72 -5.98
C ASP A 70 1.50 14.11 -6.55
N ILE A 71 2.39 13.13 -6.70
CA ILE A 71 3.76 13.34 -7.19
C ILE A 71 3.92 12.88 -8.64
N LEU A 72 3.37 11.69 -8.97
CA LEU A 72 3.63 11.00 -10.22
C LEU A 72 2.43 10.99 -11.15
N PRO A 73 2.63 11.17 -12.49
CA PRO A 73 1.61 10.91 -13.49
C PRO A 73 1.14 9.45 -13.49
N GLN A 74 -0.11 9.20 -13.89
CA GLN A 74 -0.74 7.87 -13.89
C GLN A 74 0.11 6.77 -14.55
N PRO A 75 0.72 6.94 -15.75
CA PRO A 75 1.56 5.90 -16.35
C PRO A 75 2.78 5.49 -15.50
N TYR A 76 3.27 6.42 -14.67
CA TYR A 76 4.39 6.14 -13.74
C TYR A 76 3.93 5.32 -12.53
N LEU A 77 2.75 5.61 -12.00
CA LEU A 77 2.16 4.84 -10.90
C LEU A 77 1.97 3.38 -11.31
N GLU A 78 1.40 3.16 -12.50
CA GLU A 78 1.16 1.83 -13.08
C GLU A 78 2.47 1.04 -13.28
N GLU A 79 3.50 1.67 -13.84
CA GLU A 79 4.77 0.98 -14.06
C GLU A 79 5.51 0.70 -12.75
N LEU A 80 5.54 1.65 -11.82
CA LEU A 80 6.22 1.46 -10.54
C LEU A 80 5.48 0.50 -9.60
N SER A 81 4.17 0.32 -9.76
CA SER A 81 3.42 -0.70 -9.02
C SER A 81 3.88 -2.14 -9.34
N LYS A 82 4.59 -2.33 -10.49
CA LYS A 82 5.20 -3.61 -10.86
C LYS A 82 6.50 -3.91 -10.09
N LEU A 83 7.03 -2.97 -9.29
CA LEU A 83 8.14 -3.21 -8.37
C LEU A 83 7.66 -4.19 -7.29
N GLN A 84 7.77 -5.47 -7.57
CA GLN A 84 7.50 -6.51 -6.60
C GLN A 84 8.71 -6.73 -5.69
N ASP A 85 8.49 -7.25 -4.51
CA ASP A 85 9.55 -7.63 -3.57
C ASP A 85 10.36 -8.87 -4.02
N SER A 86 10.30 -9.24 -5.29
CA SER A 86 11.01 -10.37 -5.87
C SER A 86 12.49 -10.04 -6.10
N VAL A 87 13.22 -9.83 -5.03
CA VAL A 87 14.69 -9.85 -5.08
C VAL A 87 15.13 -11.30 -4.92
N PRO A 88 16.00 -11.85 -5.81
CA PRO A 88 16.46 -13.22 -5.68
C PRO A 88 16.96 -13.52 -4.27
N ALA A 89 16.55 -14.65 -3.69
CA ALA A 89 17.01 -15.06 -2.38
C ALA A 89 18.53 -15.23 -2.35
N VAL A 90 19.14 -15.01 -1.20
CA VAL A 90 20.54 -15.35 -1.00
C VAL A 90 20.66 -16.83 -0.60
N PRO A 91 21.80 -17.50 -0.86
CA PRO A 91 22.03 -18.87 -0.42
C PRO A 91 21.75 -19.06 1.07
N PHE A 92 21.15 -20.20 1.43
CA PHE A 92 20.73 -20.51 2.81
C PHE A 92 21.87 -20.40 3.83
N GLU A 93 23.07 -20.82 3.44
CA GLU A 93 24.29 -20.78 4.28
C GLU A 93 24.61 -19.36 4.79
N LYS A 94 24.12 -18.34 4.09
CA LYS A 94 24.31 -16.94 4.51
C LYS A 94 23.28 -16.46 5.52
N VAL A 95 22.07 -17.03 5.52
CA VAL A 95 21.01 -16.66 6.47
C VAL A 95 20.96 -17.57 7.68
N ARG A 96 21.42 -18.82 7.56
CA ARG A 96 21.53 -19.79 8.67
C ARG A 96 22.18 -19.19 9.93
N PRO A 97 23.34 -18.51 9.85
CA PRO A 97 23.95 -17.90 11.03
C PRO A 97 23.10 -16.81 11.72
N ILE A 98 22.20 -16.17 10.98
CA ILE A 98 21.27 -15.17 11.55
C ILE A 98 20.19 -15.90 12.35
N ILE A 99 19.60 -16.94 11.76
CA ILE A 99 18.59 -17.77 12.42
C ILE A 99 19.16 -18.36 13.71
N GLU A 100 20.30 -19.06 13.60
CA GLU A 100 20.91 -19.76 14.75
C GLU A 100 21.37 -18.81 15.86
N ARG A 101 21.89 -17.65 15.52
CA ARG A 101 22.25 -16.62 16.51
C ARG A 101 21.05 -16.09 17.27
N ASP A 102 19.92 -15.93 16.59
CA ASP A 102 18.75 -15.25 17.14
C ASP A 102 17.80 -16.20 17.88
N ILE A 103 17.63 -17.43 17.42
CA ILE A 103 16.67 -18.39 17.99
C ILE A 103 17.28 -19.74 18.41
N GLY A 104 18.57 -19.94 18.20
CA GLY A 104 19.28 -21.20 18.51
C GLY A 104 19.40 -22.12 17.31
N LYS A 105 20.08 -23.27 17.50
CA LYS A 105 20.37 -24.20 16.41
C LYS A 105 19.10 -24.70 15.72
N ILE A 106 19.13 -24.69 14.41
CA ILE A 106 17.96 -25.02 13.59
C ILE A 106 17.46 -26.44 13.91
N GLU A 107 18.36 -27.40 14.04
CA GLU A 107 18.06 -28.81 14.31
C GLU A 107 17.46 -29.06 15.71
N GLU A 108 17.61 -28.09 16.64
CA GLU A 108 17.00 -28.14 17.98
C GLU A 108 15.64 -27.42 18.02
N LYS A 109 15.37 -26.59 17.02
CA LYS A 109 14.18 -25.71 17.00
C LYS A 109 13.10 -26.18 16.02
N PHE A 110 13.50 -26.80 14.92
CA PHE A 110 12.59 -27.28 13.87
C PHE A 110 12.84 -28.76 13.59
N ASP A 111 11.76 -29.48 13.28
CA ASP A 111 11.84 -30.87 12.83
C ASP A 111 12.50 -30.95 11.45
N ASP A 112 12.20 -29.94 10.60
CA ASP A 112 12.79 -29.71 9.27
C ASP A 112 12.71 -28.24 8.91
N LEU A 113 13.67 -27.76 8.08
CA LEU A 113 13.65 -26.42 7.51
C LEU A 113 14.13 -26.48 6.05
N ASP A 114 13.25 -26.15 5.12
CA ASP A 114 13.58 -26.11 3.70
C ASP A 114 14.62 -25.00 3.42
N GLN A 115 15.79 -25.43 2.93
CA GLN A 115 16.88 -24.53 2.58
C GLN A 115 16.55 -23.70 1.33
N ASN A 116 15.63 -24.18 0.47
CA ASN A 116 15.12 -23.40 -0.64
C ASN A 116 14.12 -22.38 -0.12
N SER A 117 14.34 -21.10 -0.44
CA SER A 117 13.41 -20.08 -0.03
C SER A 117 12.09 -20.19 -0.78
N LEU A 118 10.98 -20.11 -0.04
CA LEU A 118 9.63 -20.01 -0.60
C LEU A 118 9.46 -18.69 -1.38
N SER A 119 10.08 -17.61 -0.89
CA SER A 119 10.04 -16.29 -1.50
C SER A 119 11.22 -15.46 -1.05
N GLY A 120 11.80 -14.69 -1.98
CA GLY A 120 12.74 -13.62 -1.66
C GLY A 120 12.01 -12.29 -1.54
N ALA A 121 12.34 -11.51 -0.52
CA ALA A 121 11.86 -10.14 -0.34
C ALA A 121 13.02 -9.15 -0.41
N SER A 122 12.74 -7.85 -0.52
CA SER A 122 13.76 -6.81 -0.61
C SER A 122 14.70 -6.80 0.61
N LEU A 123 14.17 -6.97 1.81
CA LEU A 123 14.91 -6.89 3.08
C LEU A 123 15.19 -8.25 3.72
N GLY A 124 14.51 -9.32 3.26
CA GLY A 124 14.59 -10.66 3.83
C GLY A 124 14.32 -11.76 2.83
N GLN A 125 14.10 -12.95 3.33
CA GLN A 125 13.59 -14.11 2.60
C GLN A 125 12.77 -15.00 3.53
N VAL A 126 11.95 -15.86 2.93
CA VAL A 126 10.99 -16.69 3.64
C VAL A 126 11.31 -18.16 3.36
N HIS A 127 11.36 -18.96 4.41
CA HIS A 127 11.54 -20.41 4.34
C HIS A 127 10.33 -21.12 4.94
N LEU A 128 10.03 -22.31 4.41
CA LEU A 128 9.07 -23.21 5.03
C LEU A 128 9.84 -24.08 6.06
N ALA A 129 9.23 -24.33 7.19
CA ALA A 129 9.78 -25.25 8.19
C ALA A 129 8.65 -26.07 8.81
N THR A 130 9.03 -27.16 9.47
CA THR A 130 8.12 -27.97 10.30
C THR A 130 8.54 -27.87 11.75
N LYS A 131 7.58 -27.62 12.63
CA LYS A 131 7.78 -27.53 14.08
C LYS A 131 6.71 -28.32 14.80
N ASN A 132 7.11 -29.33 15.56
CA ASN A 132 6.19 -30.26 16.25
C ASN A 132 5.10 -30.81 15.30
N GLY A 133 5.50 -31.20 14.07
CA GLY A 133 4.60 -31.71 13.05
C GLY A 133 3.72 -30.66 12.35
N GLN A 134 3.80 -29.40 12.71
CA GLN A 134 3.06 -28.31 12.07
C GLN A 134 3.94 -27.48 11.15
N GLN A 135 3.40 -27.10 10.00
CA GLN A 135 4.11 -26.22 9.06
C GLN A 135 4.11 -24.78 9.57
N VAL A 136 5.28 -24.16 9.49
CA VAL A 136 5.52 -22.75 9.87
C VAL A 136 6.31 -22.04 8.79
N ILE A 137 6.17 -20.72 8.74
CA ILE A 137 6.96 -19.82 7.89
C ILE A 137 8.03 -19.18 8.76
N VAL A 138 9.28 -19.22 8.30
CA VAL A 138 10.41 -18.54 8.91
C VAL A 138 10.87 -17.42 7.97
N LYS A 139 10.56 -16.18 8.33
CA LYS A 139 11.01 -14.97 7.65
C LYS A 139 12.29 -14.49 8.29
N VAL A 140 13.37 -14.38 7.51
CA VAL A 140 14.71 -14.02 8.01
C VAL A 140 15.27 -12.85 7.21
N LYS A 141 15.90 -11.89 7.87
CA LYS A 141 16.59 -10.76 7.24
C LYS A 141 17.78 -11.21 6.39
N ARG A 142 18.07 -10.44 5.36
CA ARG A 142 19.28 -10.63 4.56
C ARG A 142 20.53 -10.26 5.36
N PRO A 143 21.63 -10.98 5.16
CA PRO A 143 22.90 -10.64 5.82
C PRO A 143 23.35 -9.22 5.47
N GLY A 144 23.66 -8.43 6.47
CA GLY A 144 24.19 -7.06 6.32
C GLY A 144 23.21 -6.04 5.77
N ILE A 145 21.90 -6.38 5.65
CA ILE A 145 20.88 -5.47 5.10
C ILE A 145 20.78 -4.16 5.88
N GLU A 146 20.90 -4.19 7.20
CA GLU A 146 20.84 -2.99 8.04
C GLU A 146 21.92 -1.99 7.64
N LYS A 147 23.18 -2.45 7.50
CA LYS A 147 24.29 -1.61 7.07
C LYS A 147 24.13 -1.07 5.66
N GLN A 148 23.55 -1.88 4.76
CA GLN A 148 23.27 -1.47 3.39
C GLN A 148 22.17 -0.40 3.35
N VAL A 149 21.08 -0.60 4.09
CA VAL A 149 19.95 0.34 4.19
C VAL A 149 20.44 1.68 4.75
N GLU A 150 21.16 1.68 5.87
CA GLU A 150 21.71 2.90 6.47
C GLU A 150 22.61 3.66 5.49
N LYS A 151 23.46 2.95 4.74
CA LYS A 151 24.31 3.54 3.73
C LYS A 151 23.50 4.17 2.59
N ASP A 152 22.50 3.46 2.07
CA ASP A 152 21.70 3.90 0.94
C ASP A 152 20.74 5.04 1.34
N LEU A 153 20.20 5.02 2.58
CA LEU A 153 19.43 6.14 3.13
C LEU A 153 20.29 7.41 3.26
N LYS A 154 21.53 7.29 3.77
CA LYS A 154 22.47 8.42 3.83
C LYS A 154 22.79 8.98 2.45
N VAL A 155 22.92 8.11 1.44
CA VAL A 155 23.12 8.52 0.05
C VAL A 155 21.89 9.25 -0.49
N LEU A 156 20.70 8.69 -0.28
CA LEU A 156 19.43 9.26 -0.71
C LEU A 156 19.20 10.65 -0.10
N MET A 157 19.44 10.80 1.21
CA MET A 157 19.30 12.08 1.92
C MET A 157 20.30 13.15 1.42
N LYS A 158 21.47 12.76 0.92
CA LYS A 158 22.42 13.69 0.29
C LYS A 158 22.00 14.10 -1.13
N ILE A 159 21.38 13.21 -1.88
CA ILE A 159 20.98 13.47 -3.27
C ILE A 159 19.70 14.32 -3.33
N ILE A 160 18.78 14.16 -2.39
CA ILE A 160 17.50 14.87 -2.37
C ILE A 160 17.64 16.40 -2.46
N PRO A 161 18.45 17.09 -1.64
CA PRO A 161 18.59 18.55 -1.73
C PRO A 161 19.05 19.01 -3.11
N PHE A 162 19.88 18.20 -3.79
CA PHE A 162 20.30 18.47 -5.15
C PHE A 162 19.15 18.21 -6.15
N ALA A 163 18.47 17.08 -6.03
CA ALA A 163 17.31 16.73 -6.86
C ALA A 163 16.18 17.77 -6.73
N MET A 164 16.00 18.35 -5.54
CA MET A 164 15.01 19.40 -5.29
C MET A 164 15.22 20.66 -6.12
N LYS A 165 16.46 20.94 -6.58
CA LYS A 165 16.71 22.07 -7.50
C LYS A 165 16.01 21.90 -8.85
N PHE A 166 15.72 20.67 -9.23
CA PHE A 166 15.06 20.30 -10.48
C PHE A 166 13.56 20.02 -10.31
N VAL A 167 13.04 20.10 -9.10
CA VAL A 167 11.63 19.85 -8.78
C VAL A 167 10.89 21.18 -8.64
N ASP A 168 9.60 21.17 -8.99
CA ASP A 168 8.69 22.29 -8.82
C ASP A 168 8.75 22.86 -7.39
N PRO A 169 8.86 24.21 -7.20
CA PRO A 169 8.91 24.84 -5.90
C PRO A 169 7.77 24.42 -4.96
N ASN A 170 6.57 24.21 -5.50
CA ASN A 170 5.39 23.81 -4.71
C ASN A 170 5.54 22.39 -4.14
N LEU A 171 6.27 21.51 -4.81
CA LEU A 171 6.56 20.15 -4.31
C LEU A 171 7.71 20.11 -3.30
N ARG A 172 8.62 21.10 -3.36
CA ARG A 172 9.80 21.09 -2.46
C ARG A 172 9.41 21.07 -0.99
N LEU A 173 8.36 21.80 -0.60
CA LEU A 173 7.85 21.84 0.77
C LEU A 173 7.31 20.49 1.23
N SER A 174 6.85 19.66 0.31
CA SER A 174 6.28 18.34 0.60
C SER A 174 7.34 17.24 0.63
N ILE A 175 8.44 17.34 -0.11
CA ILE A 175 9.44 16.28 -0.28
C ILE A 175 10.16 15.93 1.04
N ILE A 176 10.55 16.93 1.85
CA ILE A 176 11.29 16.67 3.11
C ILE A 176 10.45 15.87 4.11
N PRO A 177 9.19 16.26 4.43
CA PRO A 177 8.31 15.44 5.27
C PRO A 177 8.09 14.03 4.71
N ILE A 178 7.93 13.93 3.41
CA ILE A 178 7.73 12.71 2.66
C ILE A 178 8.93 11.77 2.84
N MET A 179 10.14 12.29 2.70
CA MET A 179 11.37 11.49 2.87
C MET A 179 11.59 11.05 4.31
N LYS A 180 11.24 11.88 5.29
CA LYS A 180 11.28 11.46 6.70
C LYS A 180 10.35 10.28 6.94
N GLN A 181 9.13 10.34 6.42
CA GLN A 181 8.16 9.25 6.52
C GLN A 181 8.67 7.97 5.84
N PHE A 182 9.32 8.09 4.68
CA PHE A 182 9.93 6.94 4.01
C PHE A 182 11.05 6.30 4.84
N VAL A 183 11.93 7.12 5.43
CA VAL A 183 13.00 6.62 6.31
C VAL A 183 12.44 5.90 7.54
N GLU A 184 11.43 6.48 8.18
CA GLU A 184 10.73 5.87 9.31
C GLU A 184 10.11 4.52 8.91
N SER A 185 9.42 4.47 7.76
CA SER A 185 8.79 3.25 7.24
C SER A 185 9.80 2.13 6.97
N ILE A 186 10.97 2.44 6.39
CA ILE A 186 12.02 1.42 6.18
C ILE A 186 12.58 0.89 7.50
N HIS A 187 12.79 1.76 8.49
CA HIS A 187 13.27 1.31 9.81
C HIS A 187 12.22 0.44 10.52
N GLU A 188 10.95 0.74 10.38
CA GLU A 188 9.87 -0.10 10.90
C GLU A 188 9.86 -1.47 10.23
N GLU A 189 9.99 -1.52 8.91
CA GLU A 189 9.99 -2.75 8.13
C GLU A 189 11.24 -3.63 8.39
N MET A 190 12.34 -3.02 8.82
CA MET A 190 13.53 -3.76 9.24
C MET A 190 13.42 -4.38 10.64
N ASP A 191 12.36 -4.16 11.38
CA ASP A 191 12.18 -4.70 12.73
C ASP A 191 11.02 -5.69 12.76
N TYR A 192 11.33 -6.99 12.63
CA TYR A 192 10.30 -8.03 12.62
C TYR A 192 9.56 -8.18 13.96
N SER A 193 10.10 -7.67 15.08
CA SER A 193 9.34 -7.61 16.33
C SER A 193 8.14 -6.67 16.20
N LYS A 194 8.27 -5.58 15.45
CA LYS A 194 7.14 -4.68 15.14
C LYS A 194 6.10 -5.34 14.24
N GLU A 195 6.56 -6.09 13.22
CA GLU A 195 5.65 -6.86 12.36
C GLU A 195 4.88 -7.90 13.18
N SER A 196 5.56 -8.62 14.08
CA SER A 196 4.93 -9.55 15.04
C SER A 196 3.87 -8.87 15.91
N GLU A 197 4.19 -7.72 16.51
CA GLU A 197 3.23 -6.96 17.32
C GLU A 197 2.01 -6.50 16.50
N ASN A 198 2.24 -6.00 15.28
CA ASN A 198 1.18 -5.56 14.38
C ASN A 198 0.25 -6.71 14.03
N LEU A 199 0.82 -7.87 13.65
CA LEU A 199 0.10 -9.08 13.32
C LEU A 199 -0.80 -9.50 14.48
N LYS A 200 -0.27 -9.61 15.70
CA LYS A 200 -1.02 -9.98 16.91
C LYS A 200 -2.17 -9.01 17.17
N LYS A 201 -1.93 -7.70 17.04
CA LYS A 201 -2.96 -6.67 17.24
C LYS A 201 -4.09 -6.81 16.21
N ILE A 202 -3.73 -7.01 14.92
CA ILE A 202 -4.73 -7.18 13.87
C ILE A 202 -5.45 -8.51 14.02
N LYS A 203 -4.75 -9.61 14.34
CA LYS A 203 -5.36 -10.92 14.63
C LYS A 203 -6.44 -10.79 15.71
N LYS A 204 -6.11 -10.17 16.84
CA LYS A 204 -7.06 -9.92 17.94
C LYS A 204 -8.27 -9.09 17.49
N ASN A 205 -8.05 -8.05 16.69
CA ASN A 205 -9.11 -7.21 16.17
C ASN A 205 -10.03 -7.95 15.19
N MET A 206 -9.49 -8.91 14.44
CA MET A 206 -10.22 -9.66 13.42
C MET A 206 -10.79 -10.99 13.92
N GLU A 207 -10.49 -11.39 15.15
CA GLU A 207 -11.01 -12.63 15.77
C GLU A 207 -12.55 -12.77 15.70
N PRO A 208 -13.36 -11.68 15.82
CA PRO A 208 -14.81 -11.79 15.70
C PRO A 208 -15.33 -12.05 14.27
N TYR A 209 -14.47 -12.05 13.24
CA TYR A 209 -14.86 -12.15 11.83
C TYR A 209 -14.44 -13.50 11.25
N ASP A 210 -15.41 -14.32 10.83
CA ASP A 210 -15.18 -15.70 10.37
C ASP A 210 -14.64 -15.78 8.93
N ASN A 211 -14.71 -14.67 8.18
CA ASN A 211 -14.30 -14.62 6.77
C ASN A 211 -12.82 -14.28 6.56
N VAL A 212 -12.05 -14.16 7.61
CA VAL A 212 -10.61 -13.88 7.55
C VAL A 212 -9.86 -14.62 8.65
N VAL A 213 -8.70 -15.14 8.29
CA VAL A 213 -7.75 -15.78 9.20
C VAL A 213 -6.39 -15.13 9.10
N ILE A 214 -5.73 -14.99 10.23
CA ILE A 214 -4.41 -14.38 10.36
C ILE A 214 -3.50 -15.36 11.08
N PRO A 215 -2.29 -15.65 10.56
CA PRO A 215 -1.37 -16.61 11.16
C PRO A 215 -1.08 -16.34 12.64
N GLU A 216 -0.77 -17.38 13.38
CA GLU A 216 -0.23 -17.29 14.74
C GLU A 216 1.27 -16.99 14.69
N VAL A 217 1.75 -16.12 15.58
CA VAL A 217 3.19 -15.87 15.75
C VAL A 217 3.75 -16.80 16.82
N HIS A 218 4.88 -17.42 16.55
CA HIS A 218 5.65 -18.18 17.53
C HIS A 218 6.70 -17.26 18.19
N ASP A 219 6.37 -16.71 19.35
CA ASP A 219 7.19 -15.70 20.03
C ASP A 219 8.59 -16.19 20.38
N ASP A 220 8.71 -17.42 20.91
CA ASP A 220 10.00 -18.03 21.27
C ASP A 220 10.91 -18.30 20.05
N TYR A 221 10.37 -18.14 18.84
CA TYR A 221 11.05 -18.31 17.55
C TYR A 221 11.06 -17.03 16.74
N SER A 222 10.82 -15.89 17.40
CA SER A 222 10.71 -14.60 16.73
C SER A 222 11.55 -13.54 17.45
N THR A 223 12.28 -12.75 16.68
CA THR A 223 13.16 -11.68 17.13
C THR A 223 13.03 -10.49 16.18
N LYS A 224 13.85 -9.46 16.36
CA LYS A 224 13.94 -8.36 15.39
C LYS A 224 14.44 -8.79 14.00
N ASN A 225 15.12 -9.94 13.87
CA ASN A 225 15.74 -10.39 12.61
C ASN A 225 15.10 -11.65 12.03
N VAL A 226 14.34 -12.39 12.83
CA VAL A 226 13.64 -13.63 12.47
C VAL A 226 12.19 -13.52 12.93
N LEU A 227 11.24 -13.82 12.05
CA LEU A 227 9.82 -13.92 12.40
C LEU A 227 9.31 -15.29 12.00
N THR A 228 8.85 -16.06 12.99
CA THR A 228 8.25 -17.37 12.78
C THR A 228 6.77 -17.30 13.03
N MET A 229 5.98 -17.75 12.06
CA MET A 229 4.53 -17.76 12.12
C MET A 229 3.94 -19.02 11.50
N GLU A 230 2.70 -19.32 11.85
CA GLU A 230 1.92 -20.40 11.27
C GLU A 230 1.89 -20.31 9.74
N TYR A 231 2.07 -21.45 9.07
CA TYR A 231 1.78 -21.55 7.65
C TYR A 231 0.33 -21.99 7.44
N ILE A 232 -0.44 -21.17 6.77
CA ILE A 232 -1.83 -21.46 6.44
C ILE A 232 -1.90 -21.70 4.93
N PRO A 233 -2.16 -22.92 4.46
CA PRO A 233 -2.25 -23.19 3.04
C PRO A 233 -3.45 -22.46 2.42
N GLY A 234 -3.25 -21.92 1.22
CA GLY A 234 -4.29 -21.22 0.49
C GLY A 234 -3.86 -20.81 -0.91
N ILE A 235 -4.83 -20.52 -1.76
CA ILE A 235 -4.64 -20.09 -3.14
C ILE A 235 -4.42 -18.58 -3.13
N LYS A 236 -3.36 -18.11 -3.78
CA LYS A 236 -3.14 -16.67 -3.94
C LYS A 236 -4.28 -16.04 -4.74
N VAL A 237 -4.77 -14.89 -4.31
CA VAL A 237 -5.84 -14.17 -5.04
C VAL A 237 -5.44 -13.78 -6.48
N THR A 238 -4.15 -13.82 -6.83
CA THR A 238 -3.68 -13.62 -8.20
C THR A 238 -3.77 -14.85 -9.09
N ASN A 239 -3.92 -16.05 -8.52
CA ASN A 239 -3.97 -17.32 -9.26
C ASN A 239 -5.42 -17.62 -9.70
N ILE A 240 -5.90 -16.85 -10.71
CA ILE A 240 -7.28 -16.92 -11.20
C ILE A 240 -7.64 -18.34 -11.69
N GLU A 241 -6.72 -19.03 -12.35
CA GLU A 241 -6.97 -20.37 -12.87
C GLU A 241 -7.27 -21.38 -11.76
N GLU A 242 -6.53 -21.31 -10.67
CA GLU A 242 -6.72 -22.21 -9.52
C GLU A 242 -7.98 -21.85 -8.74
N LEU A 243 -8.27 -20.56 -8.58
CA LEU A 243 -9.52 -20.09 -7.98
C LEU A 243 -10.74 -20.61 -8.76
N ASP A 244 -10.71 -20.50 -10.09
CA ASP A 244 -11.79 -20.99 -10.96
C ASP A 244 -11.92 -22.53 -10.91
N LYS A 245 -10.79 -23.27 -10.89
CA LYS A 245 -10.78 -24.75 -10.73
C LYS A 245 -11.40 -25.20 -9.41
N LYS A 246 -11.21 -24.41 -8.33
CA LYS A 246 -11.77 -24.70 -7.01
C LYS A 246 -13.21 -24.17 -6.84
N GLY A 247 -13.78 -23.52 -7.85
CA GLY A 247 -15.14 -22.98 -7.82
C GLY A 247 -15.29 -21.76 -6.89
N ILE A 248 -14.20 -21.04 -6.62
CA ILE A 248 -14.24 -19.83 -5.79
C ILE A 248 -14.94 -18.71 -6.56
N ASP A 249 -16.04 -18.19 -6.01
CA ASP A 249 -16.73 -17.03 -6.57
C ASP A 249 -15.84 -15.77 -6.43
N ARG A 250 -15.25 -15.38 -7.56
CA ARG A 250 -14.33 -14.22 -7.62
C ARG A 250 -15.02 -12.90 -7.28
N GLN A 251 -16.30 -12.74 -7.61
CA GLN A 251 -17.06 -11.53 -7.27
C GLN A 251 -17.24 -11.43 -5.75
N LYS A 252 -17.63 -12.52 -5.10
CA LYS A 252 -17.74 -12.59 -3.64
C LYS A 252 -16.38 -12.38 -2.98
N LEU A 253 -15.32 -13.05 -3.48
CA LEU A 253 -13.95 -12.95 -2.98
C LEU A 253 -13.48 -11.49 -2.92
N VAL A 254 -13.59 -10.75 -4.03
CA VAL A 254 -13.13 -9.36 -4.11
C VAL A 254 -13.95 -8.45 -3.19
N ILE A 255 -15.26 -8.68 -3.08
CA ILE A 255 -16.12 -7.96 -2.14
C ILE A 255 -15.70 -8.26 -0.68
N ASP A 256 -15.37 -9.50 -0.36
CA ASP A 256 -14.97 -9.89 1.00
C ASP A 256 -13.58 -9.34 1.35
N VAL A 257 -12.62 -9.30 0.40
CA VAL A 257 -11.37 -8.54 0.55
C VAL A 257 -11.67 -7.08 0.92
N HIS A 258 -12.50 -6.40 0.14
CA HIS A 258 -12.86 -5.02 0.42
C HIS A 258 -13.48 -4.85 1.82
N LYS A 259 -14.45 -5.70 2.18
CA LYS A 259 -15.12 -5.66 3.50
C LYS A 259 -14.13 -5.82 4.65
N VAL A 260 -13.21 -6.78 4.56
CA VAL A 260 -12.22 -7.05 5.61
C VAL A 260 -11.33 -5.83 5.83
N PHE A 261 -10.77 -5.25 4.78
CA PHE A 261 -9.89 -4.09 4.90
C PHE A 261 -10.62 -2.83 5.38
N PHE A 262 -11.84 -2.60 4.89
CA PHE A 262 -12.66 -1.47 5.35
C PHE A 262 -13.17 -1.68 6.79
N THR A 263 -13.41 -2.90 7.22
CA THR A 263 -13.72 -3.20 8.62
C THR A 263 -12.55 -2.84 9.53
N MET A 264 -11.32 -3.22 9.16
CA MET A 264 -10.12 -2.80 9.89
C MET A 264 -10.03 -1.27 9.97
N LEU A 265 -10.20 -0.58 8.84
CA LEU A 265 -10.10 0.87 8.74
C LEU A 265 -11.14 1.60 9.60
N LEU A 266 -12.40 1.16 9.54
CA LEU A 266 -13.52 1.92 10.10
C LEU A 266 -13.90 1.50 11.52
N ARG A 267 -13.54 0.28 11.96
CA ARG A 267 -13.84 -0.22 13.32
C ARG A 267 -12.65 -0.20 14.27
N HIS A 268 -11.42 -0.30 13.72
CA HIS A 268 -10.23 -0.46 14.55
C HIS A 268 -9.27 0.73 14.40
N SER A 269 -8.44 0.97 15.41
CA SER A 269 -7.45 2.06 15.42
C SER A 269 -6.25 1.77 14.52
N ILE A 270 -6.08 0.50 14.13
CA ILE A 270 -5.03 0.02 13.22
C ILE A 270 -5.64 -0.77 12.07
N PHE A 271 -5.08 -0.62 10.89
CA PHE A 271 -5.48 -1.34 9.69
C PHE A 271 -4.27 -1.74 8.86
N HIS A 272 -4.38 -2.85 8.15
CA HIS A 272 -3.38 -3.28 7.20
C HIS A 272 -3.36 -2.32 6.00
N ALA A 273 -2.23 -1.68 5.76
CA ALA A 273 -2.11 -0.61 4.76
C ALA A 273 -1.57 -1.08 3.41
N ASP A 274 -1.18 -2.35 3.28
CA ASP A 274 -0.63 -2.94 2.06
C ASP A 274 -1.36 -4.21 1.63
N PRO A 275 -2.63 -4.13 1.14
CA PRO A 275 -3.38 -5.28 0.63
C PRO A 275 -2.84 -5.77 -0.72
N HIS A 276 -1.51 -5.86 -0.85
CA HIS A 276 -0.91 -6.37 -2.08
C HIS A 276 -1.43 -7.79 -2.36
N PRO A 277 -1.84 -8.10 -3.60
CA PRO A 277 -2.41 -9.42 -3.91
C PRO A 277 -1.50 -10.60 -3.58
N GLY A 278 -0.18 -10.37 -3.53
CA GLY A 278 0.80 -11.37 -3.09
C GLY A 278 0.71 -11.72 -1.60
N ASN A 279 0.10 -10.85 -0.78
CA ASN A 279 -0.06 -11.01 0.67
C ASN A 279 -1.45 -11.50 1.06
N ILE A 280 -2.30 -11.80 0.07
CA ILE A 280 -3.67 -12.27 0.28
C ILE A 280 -3.82 -13.62 -0.40
N SER A 281 -4.25 -14.61 0.36
CA SER A 281 -4.65 -15.92 -0.13
C SER A 281 -6.08 -16.24 0.33
N VAL A 282 -6.65 -17.31 -0.20
CA VAL A 282 -7.98 -17.77 0.15
C VAL A 282 -7.97 -19.28 0.34
N ARG A 283 -8.66 -19.76 1.35
CA ARG A 283 -8.92 -21.20 1.57
C ARG A 283 -9.98 -21.71 0.60
N ASP A 284 -10.09 -23.02 0.47
CA ASP A 284 -11.10 -23.67 -0.36
C ASP A 284 -12.55 -23.32 0.03
N ASP A 285 -12.79 -22.92 1.28
CA ASP A 285 -14.08 -22.47 1.81
C ASP A 285 -14.38 -20.98 1.54
N GLY A 286 -13.45 -20.25 0.92
CA GLY A 286 -13.56 -18.82 0.65
C GLY A 286 -13.05 -17.91 1.78
N THR A 287 -12.53 -18.46 2.89
CA THR A 287 -11.95 -17.67 3.99
C THR A 287 -10.64 -17.01 3.54
N LEU A 288 -10.52 -15.71 3.74
CA LEU A 288 -9.32 -14.95 3.41
C LEU A 288 -8.18 -15.25 4.38
N ILE A 289 -6.96 -15.30 3.85
CA ILE A 289 -5.73 -15.42 4.63
C ILE A 289 -4.90 -14.17 4.35
N LEU A 290 -4.49 -13.45 5.40
CA LEU A 290 -3.66 -12.25 5.27
C LEU A 290 -2.27 -12.53 5.83
N TYR A 291 -1.26 -12.16 5.03
CA TYR A 291 0.15 -12.23 5.39
C TYR A 291 0.78 -10.84 5.34
N ASP A 292 2.01 -10.71 5.84
CA ASP A 292 2.85 -9.50 5.81
C ASP A 292 2.19 -8.27 6.46
N PHE A 293 2.49 -8.09 7.75
CA PHE A 293 1.99 -6.97 8.55
C PHE A 293 3.09 -5.90 8.80
N GLY A 294 4.08 -5.84 7.92
CA GLY A 294 5.16 -4.85 7.96
C GLY A 294 4.66 -3.42 7.78
N MET A 295 3.54 -3.23 7.05
CA MET A 295 2.95 -1.90 6.83
C MET A 295 1.54 -1.81 7.39
N ILE A 296 1.39 -1.06 8.47
CA ILE A 296 0.08 -0.76 9.06
C ILE A 296 -0.19 0.74 9.11
N GLY A 297 -1.44 1.09 8.90
CA GLY A 297 -1.95 2.44 9.14
C GLY A 297 -2.55 2.57 10.55
N ARG A 298 -2.43 3.76 11.12
CA ARG A 298 -3.03 4.10 12.42
C ARG A 298 -3.92 5.32 12.26
N LEU A 299 -5.17 5.19 12.68
CA LEU A 299 -6.12 6.30 12.72
C LEU A 299 -6.66 6.45 14.15
N ASN A 300 -6.61 7.66 14.68
CA ASN A 300 -7.29 7.96 15.93
C ASN A 300 -8.81 7.93 15.71
N ASN A 301 -9.57 7.86 16.81
CA ASN A 301 -11.02 7.76 16.77
C ASN A 301 -11.67 8.93 16.04
N GLU A 302 -11.13 10.13 16.22
CA GLU A 302 -11.64 11.35 15.61
C GLU A 302 -11.52 11.32 14.08
N THR A 303 -10.32 11.02 13.54
CA THR A 303 -10.10 10.89 12.09
C THR A 303 -10.97 9.79 11.49
N ARG A 304 -11.11 8.66 12.20
CA ARG A 304 -11.97 7.56 11.78
C ARG A 304 -13.44 7.97 11.68
N LEU A 305 -13.96 8.67 12.68
CA LEU A 305 -15.33 9.19 12.65
C LEU A 305 -15.54 10.21 11.53
N ARG A 306 -14.54 11.07 11.26
CA ARG A 306 -14.58 12.00 10.12
C ARG A 306 -14.62 11.26 8.78
N LEU A 307 -13.84 10.16 8.64
CA LEU A 307 -13.92 9.29 7.45
C LEU A 307 -15.30 8.65 7.29
N VAL A 308 -15.89 8.15 8.37
CA VAL A 308 -17.26 7.60 8.33
C VAL A 308 -18.27 8.67 7.90
N ARG A 309 -18.15 9.91 8.40
CA ARG A 309 -19.01 11.04 7.97
C ARG A 309 -18.82 11.35 6.48
N LEU A 310 -17.59 11.34 5.99
CA LEU A 310 -17.31 11.52 4.57
C LEU A 310 -18.01 10.46 3.72
N TYR A 311 -17.90 9.20 4.13
CA TYR A 311 -18.54 8.10 3.41
C TYR A 311 -20.07 8.16 3.45
N LEU A 312 -20.64 8.48 4.59
CA LEU A 312 -22.09 8.67 4.72
C LEU A 312 -22.57 9.79 3.80
N ALA A 313 -21.88 10.94 3.78
CA ALA A 313 -22.23 12.06 2.92
C ALA A 313 -22.18 11.70 1.43
N LEU A 314 -21.20 10.87 1.00
CA LEU A 314 -21.12 10.37 -0.37
C LEU A 314 -22.29 9.42 -0.71
N VAL A 315 -22.65 8.51 0.21
CA VAL A 315 -23.78 7.58 0.03
C VAL A 315 -25.12 8.33 0.01
N GLU A 316 -25.27 9.37 0.85
CA GLU A 316 -26.43 10.27 0.90
C GLU A 316 -26.51 11.21 -0.32
N LYS A 317 -25.50 11.23 -1.18
CA LYS A 317 -25.38 12.14 -2.33
C LYS A 317 -25.47 13.60 -1.91
N ASN A 318 -24.80 13.96 -0.85
CA ASN A 318 -24.85 15.30 -0.26
C ASN A 318 -23.52 16.05 -0.43
N PRO A 319 -23.32 16.83 -1.54
CA PRO A 319 -22.08 17.55 -1.79
C PRO A 319 -21.66 18.50 -0.66
N PRO A 320 -22.55 19.33 -0.07
CA PRO A 320 -22.17 20.21 1.03
C PRO A 320 -21.62 19.46 2.26
N ARG A 321 -22.26 18.35 2.67
CA ARG A 321 -21.76 17.50 3.75
C ARG A 321 -20.43 16.82 3.39
N THR A 322 -20.26 16.42 2.13
CA THR A 322 -19.02 15.84 1.64
C THR A 322 -17.86 16.82 1.74
N VAL A 323 -18.08 18.09 1.30
CA VAL A 323 -17.06 19.15 1.40
C VAL A 323 -16.71 19.42 2.86
N ASN A 324 -17.69 19.51 3.76
CA ASN A 324 -17.44 19.70 5.19
C ASN A 324 -16.56 18.58 5.76
N ALA A 325 -16.88 17.33 5.47
CA ALA A 325 -16.10 16.19 5.94
C ALA A 325 -14.68 16.15 5.35
N MET A 326 -14.50 16.56 4.08
CA MET A 326 -13.18 16.69 3.47
C MET A 326 -12.35 17.80 4.13
N ASP A 327 -12.96 18.92 4.45
CA ASP A 327 -12.29 20.04 5.14
C ASP A 327 -11.89 19.63 6.57
N GLU A 328 -12.79 19.01 7.33
CA GLU A 328 -12.51 18.45 8.66
C GLU A 328 -11.36 17.43 8.64
N LEU A 329 -11.18 16.67 7.55
CA LEU A 329 -10.08 15.74 7.35
C LEU A 329 -8.78 16.43 6.90
N GLY A 330 -8.82 17.75 6.62
CA GLY A 330 -7.69 18.51 6.11
C GLY A 330 -7.34 18.17 4.65
N MET A 331 -8.30 17.67 3.89
CA MET A 331 -8.13 17.30 2.47
C MET A 331 -8.23 18.51 1.52
N LEU A 332 -8.62 19.66 2.02
CA LEU A 332 -8.78 20.89 1.24
C LEU A 332 -7.72 21.93 1.59
N ALA A 333 -7.38 22.79 0.62
CA ALA A 333 -6.50 23.94 0.87
C ALA A 333 -7.25 24.98 1.69
N PRO A 334 -6.57 25.81 2.54
CA PRO A 334 -7.25 26.81 3.37
C PRO A 334 -8.06 27.83 2.59
N ASP A 335 -7.66 28.10 1.35
CA ASP A 335 -8.23 29.08 0.43
C ASP A 335 -9.04 28.45 -0.70
N PHE A 336 -9.63 27.27 -0.47
CA PHE A 336 -10.44 26.61 -1.48
C PHE A 336 -11.74 27.35 -1.78
N ASN A 337 -12.17 27.35 -3.05
CA ASN A 337 -13.48 27.83 -3.43
C ASN A 337 -14.54 26.75 -3.21
N ARG A 338 -15.37 26.94 -2.20
CA ARG A 338 -16.38 25.98 -1.77
C ARG A 338 -17.35 25.62 -2.89
N GLU A 339 -17.86 26.61 -3.64
CA GLU A 339 -18.82 26.39 -4.72
C GLU A 339 -18.23 25.49 -5.82
N VAL A 340 -16.98 25.72 -6.20
CA VAL A 340 -16.27 24.91 -7.21
C VAL A 340 -16.14 23.47 -6.74
N ILE A 341 -15.76 23.27 -5.47
CA ILE A 341 -15.59 21.91 -4.94
C ILE A 341 -16.93 21.20 -4.81
N GLU A 342 -17.99 21.86 -4.34
CA GLU A 342 -19.34 21.27 -4.25
C GLU A 342 -19.88 20.87 -5.62
N ARG A 343 -19.71 21.70 -6.65
CA ARG A 343 -20.09 21.36 -8.03
C ARG A 343 -19.28 20.16 -8.56
N GLY A 344 -17.95 20.14 -8.35
CA GLY A 344 -17.09 19.03 -8.76
C GLY A 344 -17.47 17.72 -8.08
N ILE A 345 -17.75 17.74 -6.78
CA ILE A 345 -18.23 16.57 -6.03
C ILE A 345 -19.59 16.10 -6.53
N ASN A 346 -20.53 17.02 -6.82
CA ASN A 346 -21.85 16.65 -7.36
C ASN A 346 -21.68 15.91 -8.70
N MET A 347 -20.82 16.39 -9.58
CA MET A 347 -20.52 15.74 -10.85
C MET A 347 -19.88 14.36 -10.64
N SER A 348 -18.94 14.25 -9.73
CA SER A 348 -18.30 12.99 -9.37
C SER A 348 -19.31 11.99 -8.80
N ILE A 349 -20.22 12.43 -7.93
CA ILE A 349 -21.31 11.60 -7.41
C ILE A 349 -22.22 11.14 -8.56
N LYS A 350 -22.66 12.04 -9.47
CA LYS A 350 -23.45 11.66 -10.65
C LYS A 350 -22.76 10.57 -11.47
N SER A 351 -21.45 10.72 -11.71
CA SER A 351 -20.63 9.75 -12.45
C SER A 351 -20.56 8.39 -11.75
N MET A 352 -20.37 8.37 -10.43
CA MET A 352 -20.34 7.14 -9.62
C MET A 352 -21.65 6.35 -9.68
N TYR A 353 -22.77 7.02 -9.98
CA TYR A 353 -24.09 6.40 -10.18
C TYR A 353 -24.42 6.12 -11.65
N GLY A 354 -23.40 6.15 -12.53
CA GLY A 354 -23.54 5.82 -13.96
C GLY A 354 -24.15 6.91 -14.83
N LYS A 355 -24.30 8.14 -14.33
CA LYS A 355 -24.72 9.29 -15.12
C LYS A 355 -23.46 10.00 -15.65
N LYS A 356 -23.31 10.09 -16.97
CA LYS A 356 -22.24 10.90 -17.56
C LYS A 356 -22.48 12.37 -17.21
N PRO A 357 -21.44 13.11 -16.75
CA PRO A 357 -21.54 14.56 -16.61
C PRO A 357 -21.82 15.20 -17.98
N ASP A 358 -22.62 16.27 -17.99
CA ASP A 358 -22.83 17.08 -19.19
C ASP A 358 -21.52 17.84 -19.51
N GLU A 359 -21.12 17.85 -20.77
CA GLU A 359 -19.91 18.54 -21.23
C GLU A 359 -19.98 20.04 -20.90
N MET A 360 -21.11 20.69 -21.04
CA MET A 360 -21.29 22.09 -20.67
C MET A 360 -21.14 22.31 -19.14
N GLU A 361 -21.64 21.39 -18.30
CA GLU A 361 -21.42 21.45 -16.84
C GLU A 361 -19.92 21.33 -16.51
N VAL A 362 -19.17 20.47 -17.22
CA VAL A 362 -17.72 20.31 -17.04
C VAL A 362 -16.97 21.57 -17.44
N GLU A 363 -17.28 22.13 -18.62
CA GLU A 363 -16.62 23.37 -19.09
C GLU A 363 -16.90 24.56 -18.18
N ALA A 364 -18.16 24.72 -17.73
CA ALA A 364 -18.53 25.78 -16.79
C ALA A 364 -17.80 25.63 -15.44
N LEU A 365 -17.65 24.40 -14.93
CA LEU A 365 -16.90 24.14 -13.72
C LEU A 365 -15.42 24.45 -13.87
N MET A 366 -14.81 24.06 -15.00
CA MET A 366 -13.40 24.34 -15.28
C MET A 366 -13.14 25.85 -15.44
N ALA A 367 -14.02 26.56 -16.12
CA ALA A 367 -13.94 28.01 -16.25
C ALA A 367 -14.02 28.71 -14.89
N LEU A 368 -14.95 28.29 -14.01
CA LEU A 368 -15.07 28.82 -12.66
C LEU A 368 -13.84 28.48 -11.80
N ALA A 369 -13.35 27.26 -11.87
CA ALA A 369 -12.14 26.82 -11.16
C ALA A 369 -10.91 27.63 -11.58
N ASN A 370 -10.69 27.80 -12.87
CA ASN A 370 -9.56 28.57 -13.42
C ASN A 370 -9.64 30.08 -13.04
N LYS A 371 -10.85 30.61 -12.91
CA LYS A 371 -11.06 32.01 -12.51
C LYS A 371 -10.85 32.25 -11.02
N THR A 372 -11.19 31.27 -10.17
CA THR A 372 -11.29 31.47 -8.72
C THR A 372 -10.23 30.75 -7.91
N MET A 373 -9.51 29.81 -8.50
CA MET A 373 -8.47 29.04 -7.80
C MET A 373 -7.12 29.15 -8.49
N SER A 374 -6.16 29.73 -7.78
CA SER A 374 -4.78 29.84 -8.26
C SER A 374 -3.94 28.59 -8.04
N LYS A 375 -4.43 27.63 -7.24
CA LYS A 375 -3.72 26.41 -6.83
C LYS A 375 -4.67 25.23 -6.79
N PHE A 376 -4.10 24.04 -6.93
CA PHE A 376 -4.84 22.79 -6.76
C PHE A 376 -5.44 22.70 -5.34
N PRO A 377 -6.77 22.55 -5.21
CA PRO A 377 -7.46 22.73 -3.94
C PRO A 377 -7.36 21.54 -3.00
N PHE A 378 -6.90 20.39 -3.48
CA PHE A 378 -6.84 19.18 -2.67
C PHE A 378 -5.46 18.98 -2.06
N LYS A 379 -5.45 18.50 -0.81
CA LYS A 379 -4.26 18.10 -0.06
C LYS A 379 -4.40 16.65 0.35
N LEU A 380 -3.28 15.96 0.47
CA LEU A 380 -3.25 14.62 1.03
C LEU A 380 -2.68 14.69 2.46
N PRO A 381 -3.52 14.64 3.51
CA PRO A 381 -3.05 14.57 4.87
C PRO A 381 -2.24 13.30 5.11
N LYS A 382 -1.16 13.40 5.89
CA LYS A 382 -0.24 12.27 6.16
C LYS A 382 -0.98 11.03 6.68
N HIS A 383 -1.93 11.22 7.58
CA HIS A 383 -2.70 10.13 8.19
C HIS A 383 -3.65 9.42 7.21
N LEU A 384 -3.96 10.03 6.06
CA LEU A 384 -4.79 9.43 5.00
C LEU A 384 -3.97 8.81 3.87
N ALA A 385 -2.66 9.06 3.79
CA ALA A 385 -1.84 8.54 2.69
C ALA A 385 -1.87 7.00 2.61
N LEU A 386 -1.73 6.32 3.75
CA LEU A 386 -1.79 4.86 3.82
C LEU A 386 -3.19 4.31 3.53
N TYR A 387 -4.23 5.02 3.93
CA TYR A 387 -5.61 4.69 3.57
C TYR A 387 -5.82 4.75 2.04
N LEU A 388 -5.36 5.82 1.38
CA LEU A 388 -5.50 5.94 -0.07
C LEU A 388 -4.70 4.86 -0.79
N ARG A 389 -3.49 4.54 -0.32
CA ARG A 389 -2.71 3.41 -0.82
C ARG A 389 -3.50 2.11 -0.76
N MET A 390 -4.05 1.78 0.41
CA MET A 390 -4.87 0.59 0.61
C MET A 390 -6.04 0.55 -0.39
N SER A 391 -6.77 1.66 -0.53
CA SER A 391 -7.94 1.74 -1.43
C SER A 391 -7.55 1.53 -2.89
N THR A 392 -6.45 2.14 -3.35
CA THR A 392 -5.97 1.99 -4.74
C THR A 392 -5.55 0.55 -5.05
N ILE A 393 -4.89 -0.14 -4.09
CA ILE A 393 -4.48 -1.54 -4.30
C ILE A 393 -5.72 -2.45 -4.36
N ILE A 394 -6.72 -2.22 -3.50
CA ILE A 394 -7.98 -2.98 -3.53
C ILE A 394 -8.71 -2.77 -4.87
N GLU A 395 -8.77 -1.55 -5.38
CA GLU A 395 -9.33 -1.26 -6.70
C GLU A 395 -8.59 -2.04 -7.80
N GLY A 396 -7.26 -2.14 -7.73
CA GLY A 396 -6.46 -2.97 -8.62
C GLY A 396 -6.85 -4.45 -8.58
N ILE A 397 -7.24 -5.00 -7.42
CA ILE A 397 -7.74 -6.38 -7.30
C ILE A 397 -9.06 -6.55 -8.07
N TYR A 398 -10.00 -5.59 -7.98
CA TYR A 398 -11.23 -5.62 -8.77
C TYR A 398 -10.95 -5.70 -10.28
N HIS A 399 -10.01 -4.88 -10.77
CA HIS A 399 -9.61 -4.89 -12.18
C HIS A 399 -9.00 -6.25 -12.60
N THR A 400 -8.11 -6.81 -11.77
CA THR A 400 -7.47 -8.10 -12.04
C THR A 400 -8.49 -9.23 -12.17
N HIS A 401 -9.52 -9.23 -11.32
CA HIS A 401 -10.58 -10.22 -11.35
C HIS A 401 -11.68 -9.91 -12.37
N LYS A 402 -11.60 -8.78 -13.10
CA LYS A 402 -12.63 -8.30 -14.03
C LYS A 402 -14.01 -8.15 -13.38
N VAL A 403 -14.02 -7.77 -12.11
CA VAL A 403 -15.23 -7.47 -11.34
C VAL A 403 -15.54 -5.98 -11.45
N ASP A 404 -16.79 -5.64 -11.77
CA ASP A 404 -17.23 -4.25 -11.88
C ASP A 404 -17.20 -3.58 -10.49
N PHE A 405 -16.27 -2.65 -10.33
CA PHE A 405 -16.10 -1.90 -9.08
C PHE A 405 -17.11 -0.76 -9.00
N LYS A 406 -18.21 -0.99 -8.32
CA LYS A 406 -19.18 0.05 -7.98
C LYS A 406 -18.91 0.57 -6.57
N PHE A 407 -17.99 1.54 -6.47
CA PHE A 407 -17.53 2.12 -5.20
C PHE A 407 -18.67 2.38 -4.20
N ILE A 408 -19.73 3.08 -4.63
CA ILE A 408 -20.86 3.39 -3.75
C ILE A 408 -21.61 2.15 -3.26
N LYS A 409 -21.77 1.13 -4.12
CA LYS A 409 -22.45 -0.13 -3.73
C LYS A 409 -21.63 -0.86 -2.67
N VAL A 410 -20.33 -0.96 -2.88
CA VAL A 410 -19.42 -1.64 -1.94
C VAL A 410 -19.29 -0.86 -0.64
N LEU A 411 -19.19 0.47 -0.72
CA LEU A 411 -19.17 1.36 0.42
C LEU A 411 -20.44 1.23 1.27
N ARG A 412 -21.61 1.22 0.64
CA ARG A 412 -22.90 1.02 1.32
C ARG A 412 -22.95 -0.33 2.06
N LEU A 413 -22.48 -1.40 1.42
CA LEU A 413 -22.39 -2.71 2.04
C LEU A 413 -21.45 -2.70 3.25
N SER A 414 -20.29 -2.05 3.13
CA SER A 414 -19.33 -1.92 4.23
C SER A 414 -19.91 -1.14 5.41
N LEU A 415 -20.63 -0.04 5.16
CA LEU A 415 -21.27 0.76 6.21
C LEU A 415 -22.42 0.00 6.90
N ILE A 416 -23.22 -0.79 6.18
CA ILE A 416 -24.28 -1.62 6.76
C ILE A 416 -23.66 -2.65 7.71
N HIS A 417 -22.62 -3.36 7.28
CA HIS A 417 -21.92 -4.33 8.12
C HIS A 417 -21.22 -3.69 9.33
N ILE A 418 -20.79 -2.42 9.21
CA ILE A 418 -20.22 -1.67 10.34
C ILE A 418 -21.29 -1.29 11.37
N SER A 419 -22.54 -1.05 10.95
CA SER A 419 -23.65 -0.71 11.83
C SER A 419 -24.31 -1.93 12.47
N GLU A 420 -24.14 -3.13 11.92
CA GLU A 420 -24.65 -4.35 12.55
C GLU A 420 -23.80 -4.72 13.79
N PRO A 421 -24.43 -4.89 14.96
CA PRO A 421 -23.71 -5.40 16.13
C PRO A 421 -23.19 -6.82 15.81
N THR A 422 -21.91 -7.07 16.08
CA THR A 422 -21.32 -8.42 16.02
C THR A 422 -22.20 -9.35 16.85
N ARG A 423 -22.86 -10.34 16.22
CA ARG A 423 -23.62 -11.36 16.94
C ARG A 423 -22.66 -12.07 17.90
N PRO A 424 -22.93 -12.09 19.22
CA PRO A 424 -22.11 -12.85 20.14
C PRO A 424 -22.15 -14.32 19.70
N ARG A 425 -20.97 -14.94 19.57
CA ARG A 425 -20.87 -16.39 19.37
C ARG A 425 -21.60 -17.05 20.53
N LEU A 426 -22.73 -17.68 20.28
CA LEU A 426 -23.27 -18.68 21.17
C LEU A 426 -22.25 -19.83 21.22
N ARG A 427 -21.40 -19.85 22.25
CA ARG A 427 -20.63 -21.06 22.58
C ARG A 427 -21.64 -22.13 22.92
N SER A 428 -21.83 -23.09 22.04
CA SER A 428 -22.45 -24.38 22.39
C SER A 428 -21.55 -25.05 23.42
N TYR A 429 -22.05 -25.19 24.62
CA TYR A 429 -21.48 -26.03 25.67
C TYR A 429 -21.56 -27.51 25.27
#